data_46649121240b6065279789b6118bc4c9
#
_entry.id   46649121240b6065279789b6118bc4c9
#
_cell.length_a   1.000
_cell.length_b   1.000
_cell.length_c   1.000
_cell.angle_alpha   90.00
_cell.angle_beta   90.00
_cell.angle_gamma   90.00
#
_symmetry.space_group_name_H-M   'P 1'
#
loop_
_entity.id
_entity.type
_entity.pdbx_description
1 polymer ?
#
loop_
_entity_poly.entity_id
_entity_poly.type
_entity_poly.pdbx_seq_one_letter_code
_entity_poly.pdbx_strand_id
1 'polypeptide(L)'
;LFGVEDDGTITGCPKSDPQALMEAIYDMTRPSLFTEIEPVETSDGVVLVVSVEKSSSHVATTGGIYYRRLGNVTKPDYPANDVYSPADNPDFSAKIVEGATESDIDLLEVYRLKEKLRIRDAGSALPDLADTTFLDNLNLIRMDKDEVRVTVAGLLFVGKAASIARLLPQAEVIYLHYSDEAQTEYDNRMDMQEPVISILDKLTERIRTYNRLTNVQVGLFRLEVYDFSEAVFQEALLNALAHRSYEDMAPVYVKHYPTKIVIENPGGFPGDINESNIITHQSIPRNKLIAMTLQHLKYVQRSGQGVDIMFQSMLTEGKPYPEYASTPNSVRLTLRSTMENQSFVRFIAETQDKRSKMFTLSELMILHYLREH
;
A
#
# COMPACT_ATOMS: atom_id res chain seq x y z
N LEU A 1 11.87 28.16 25.01
CA LEU A 1 12.00 29.08 26.14
C LEU A 1 11.05 30.26 25.94
N PHE A 2 10.29 30.62 26.98
CA PHE A 2 9.50 31.85 27.01
C PHE A 2 10.16 32.85 27.97
N GLY A 3 10.26 34.11 27.57
CA GLY A 3 10.99 35.15 28.31
C GLY A 3 12.46 35.29 27.91
N VAL A 4 12.83 34.73 26.73
CA VAL A 4 14.14 34.87 26.10
C VAL A 4 13.93 35.32 24.66
N GLU A 5 14.53 36.42 24.26
CA GLU A 5 14.51 36.95 22.90
C GLU A 5 15.41 36.12 21.95
N ASP A 6 15.27 36.29 20.66
CA ASP A 6 16.04 35.56 19.65
C ASP A 6 17.56 35.87 19.68
N ASP A 7 17.97 36.97 20.27
CA ASP A 7 19.37 37.36 20.49
C ASP A 7 19.96 36.81 21.82
N GLY A 8 19.11 36.10 22.59
CA GLY A 8 19.48 35.55 23.90
C GLY A 8 19.24 36.50 25.11
N THR A 9 18.69 37.71 24.87
CA THR A 9 18.34 38.63 25.93
C THR A 9 17.20 38.10 26.77
N ILE A 10 17.32 38.07 28.10
CA ILE A 10 16.28 37.63 29.00
C ILE A 10 15.35 38.81 29.31
N THR A 11 14.09 38.74 28.86
CA THR A 11 13.05 39.71 29.17
C THR A 11 12.07 39.25 30.23
N GLY A 12 12.14 37.94 30.58
CA GLY A 12 11.33 37.31 31.61
C GLY A 12 9.83 37.17 31.27
N CYS A 13 9.14 36.32 32.05
CA CYS A 13 7.70 36.05 31.95
C CYS A 13 7.02 36.18 33.32
N PRO A 14 6.99 37.35 33.98
CA PRO A 14 6.58 37.51 35.37
C PRO A 14 5.10 37.21 35.67
N LYS A 15 4.25 37.03 34.62
CA LYS A 15 2.77 36.86 34.77
C LYS A 15 2.25 35.64 34.02
N SER A 16 3.09 34.80 33.47
CA SER A 16 2.64 33.64 32.70
C SER A 16 2.38 32.46 33.65
N ASP A 17 1.16 31.93 33.59
CA ASP A 17 0.78 30.71 34.30
C ASP A 17 1.26 29.49 33.48
N PRO A 18 2.17 28.64 34.01
CA PRO A 18 2.67 27.45 33.33
C PRO A 18 1.55 26.49 32.92
N GLN A 19 0.51 26.34 33.77
CA GLN A 19 -0.58 25.43 33.51
C GLN A 19 -1.47 25.95 32.35
N ALA A 20 -1.79 27.23 32.34
CA ALA A 20 -2.54 27.83 31.24
C ALA A 20 -1.80 27.72 29.90
N LEU A 21 -0.46 27.79 29.92
CA LEU A 21 0.36 27.60 28.71
C LEU A 21 0.37 26.14 28.24
N MET A 22 0.45 25.16 29.16
CA MET A 22 0.31 23.75 28.83
C MET A 22 -1.03 23.45 28.15
N GLU A 23 -2.12 23.94 28.75
CA GLU A 23 -3.47 23.75 28.18
C GLU A 23 -3.59 24.41 26.81
N ALA A 24 -3.07 25.61 26.62
CA ALA A 24 -3.07 26.28 25.32
C ALA A 24 -2.29 25.49 24.26
N ILE A 25 -1.12 24.96 24.57
CA ILE A 25 -0.32 24.13 23.65
C ILE A 25 -1.10 22.85 23.28
N TYR A 26 -1.70 22.19 24.27
CA TYR A 26 -2.49 20.99 24.06
C TYR A 26 -3.71 21.26 23.16
N ASP A 27 -4.43 22.36 23.40
CA ASP A 27 -5.63 22.71 22.63
C ASP A 27 -5.31 23.21 21.22
N MET A 28 -4.17 23.86 21.03
CA MET A 28 -3.78 24.45 19.73
C MET A 28 -3.03 23.50 18.81
N THR A 29 -2.74 22.28 19.22
CA THR A 29 -1.98 21.30 18.42
C THR A 29 -2.79 20.05 18.07
N ARG A 30 -2.49 19.45 16.89
CA ARG A 30 -3.08 18.19 16.41
C ARG A 30 -2.02 17.30 15.76
N PRO A 31 -1.76 16.08 16.26
CA PRO A 31 -2.25 15.58 17.55
C PRO A 31 -1.82 16.48 18.69
N SER A 32 -2.59 16.47 19.80
CA SER A 32 -2.31 17.30 20.96
C SER A 32 -0.96 16.96 21.59
N LEU A 33 -0.14 17.97 21.85
CA LEU A 33 1.17 17.81 22.48
C LEU A 33 1.02 17.90 24.00
N PHE A 34 1.63 16.94 24.68
CA PHE A 34 1.89 17.02 26.12
C PHE A 34 3.23 17.71 26.34
N THR A 35 3.26 18.71 27.20
CA THR A 35 4.45 19.49 27.49
C THR A 35 4.66 19.55 29.00
N GLU A 36 5.93 19.59 29.42
CA GLU A 36 6.31 19.95 30.79
C GLU A 36 6.84 21.38 30.77
N ILE A 37 6.37 22.22 31.69
CA ILE A 37 6.77 23.62 31.78
C ILE A 37 7.29 23.92 33.17
N GLU A 38 8.57 24.29 33.25
CA GLU A 38 9.25 24.62 34.48
C GLU A 38 9.63 26.10 34.51
N PRO A 39 9.27 26.85 35.57
CA PRO A 39 9.76 28.20 35.77
C PRO A 39 11.19 28.16 36.30
N VAL A 40 12.09 28.87 35.66
CA VAL A 40 13.49 29.02 36.07
C VAL A 40 13.75 30.48 36.44
N GLU A 41 14.14 30.76 37.68
CA GLU A 41 14.52 32.10 38.11
C GLU A 41 15.95 32.41 37.64
N THR A 42 16.09 33.57 37.01
CA THR A 42 17.37 34.11 36.55
C THR A 42 17.61 35.48 37.18
N SER A 43 18.83 36.03 37.02
CA SER A 43 19.17 37.38 37.50
C SER A 43 18.29 38.47 36.85
N ASP A 44 17.78 38.21 35.62
CA ASP A 44 17.10 39.19 34.77
C ASP A 44 15.59 38.92 34.65
N GLY A 45 15.10 37.88 35.35
CA GLY A 45 13.66 37.58 35.41
C GLY A 45 13.36 36.06 35.37
N VAL A 46 12.07 35.72 35.46
CA VAL A 46 11.60 34.33 35.37
C VAL A 46 11.47 33.92 33.92
N VAL A 47 12.07 32.80 33.55
CA VAL A 47 12.00 32.18 32.22
C VAL A 47 11.21 30.87 32.33
N LEU A 48 10.28 30.60 31.43
CA LEU A 48 9.62 29.31 31.36
C LEU A 48 10.33 28.39 30.36
N VAL A 49 10.78 27.24 30.85
CA VAL A 49 11.36 26.18 30.02
C VAL A 49 10.27 25.21 29.63
N VAL A 50 9.96 25.12 28.35
CA VAL A 50 8.99 24.20 27.81
C VAL A 50 9.72 22.99 27.24
N SER A 51 9.48 21.83 27.83
CA SER A 51 10.01 20.55 27.37
C SER A 51 8.93 19.77 26.65
N VAL A 52 9.25 19.26 25.47
CA VAL A 52 8.35 18.50 24.62
C VAL A 52 9.02 17.19 24.23
N GLU A 53 8.38 16.07 24.50
CA GLU A 53 8.85 14.79 23.97
C GLU A 53 8.77 14.74 22.44
N LYS A 54 9.72 14.03 21.82
CA LYS A 54 9.73 13.86 20.38
C LYS A 54 8.46 13.13 19.94
N SER A 55 7.57 13.80 19.20
CA SER A 55 6.39 13.19 18.65
C SER A 55 6.75 12.18 17.55
N SER A 56 6.04 11.05 17.52
CA SER A 56 6.15 10.03 16.46
C SER A 56 5.44 10.45 15.16
N SER A 57 4.62 11.51 15.21
CA SER A 57 3.87 12.03 14.07
C SER A 57 4.10 13.54 13.92
N HIS A 58 3.88 14.06 12.71
CA HIS A 58 3.90 15.49 12.48
C HIS A 58 2.76 16.17 13.24
N VAL A 59 3.06 17.28 13.90
CA VAL A 59 2.11 18.05 14.68
C VAL A 59 1.77 19.34 13.95
N ALA A 60 0.49 19.53 13.67
CA ALA A 60 -0.05 20.77 13.09
C ALA A 60 -0.69 21.63 14.18
N THR A 61 -0.87 22.90 13.89
CA THR A 61 -1.81 23.73 14.64
C THR A 61 -3.25 23.30 14.35
N THR A 62 -4.21 23.71 15.18
CA THR A 62 -5.66 23.46 14.96
C THR A 62 -6.15 24.06 13.63
N GLY A 63 -5.41 25.02 13.06
CA GLY A 63 -5.66 25.56 11.72
C GLY A 63 -5.06 24.72 10.58
N GLY A 64 -4.49 23.55 10.87
CA GLY A 64 -3.89 22.66 9.86
C GLY A 64 -2.52 23.12 9.33
N ILE A 65 -1.89 24.07 9.99
CA ILE A 65 -0.59 24.61 9.56
C ILE A 65 0.52 23.93 10.36
N TYR A 66 1.49 23.40 9.64
CA TYR A 66 2.75 22.89 10.21
C TYR A 66 3.78 24.01 10.24
N TYR A 67 4.65 23.99 11.24
CA TYR A 67 5.74 24.94 11.35
C TYR A 67 7.06 24.22 11.58
N ARG A 68 8.12 24.75 10.94
CA ARG A 68 9.49 24.27 11.14
C ARG A 68 10.39 25.42 11.62
N ARG A 69 11.19 25.15 12.63
CA ARG A 69 12.23 26.07 13.11
C ARG A 69 13.47 25.92 12.22
N LEU A 70 13.88 27.00 11.58
CA LEU A 70 15.10 27.10 10.77
C LEU A 70 16.02 28.14 11.41
N GLY A 71 16.94 27.71 12.28
CA GLY A 71 17.76 28.61 13.08
C GLY A 71 16.89 29.44 14.03
N ASN A 72 16.91 30.75 13.87
CA ASN A 72 16.13 31.71 14.68
C ASN A 72 14.75 32.05 14.09
N VAL A 73 14.37 31.49 12.93
CA VAL A 73 13.10 31.80 12.24
C VAL A 73 12.19 30.59 12.24
N THR A 74 10.91 30.79 12.56
CA THR A 74 9.85 29.77 12.39
C THR A 74 9.08 30.08 11.11
N LYS A 75 9.02 29.11 10.20
CA LYS A 75 8.29 29.25 8.93
C LYS A 75 7.18 28.22 8.84
N PRO A 76 6.04 28.55 8.19
CA PRO A 76 5.10 27.52 7.77
C PRO A 76 5.83 26.49 6.92
N ASP A 77 5.70 25.24 7.30
CA ASP A 77 6.22 24.08 6.58
C ASP A 77 5.03 23.23 6.17
N TYR A 78 4.89 23.04 4.88
CA TYR A 78 3.96 22.03 4.42
C TYR A 78 4.80 20.75 4.32
N PRO A 79 4.50 19.70 5.08
CA PRO A 79 5.25 18.45 4.93
C PRO A 79 5.11 18.01 3.48
N ALA A 80 6.08 18.46 2.67
CA ALA A 80 6.27 17.94 1.34
C ALA A 80 6.67 16.48 1.53
N ASN A 81 5.71 15.57 1.37
CA ASN A 81 5.90 14.13 1.15
C ASN A 81 6.92 13.38 2.06
N ASP A 82 7.46 14.01 3.11
CA ASP A 82 8.44 13.45 4.03
C ASP A 82 7.81 12.82 5.29
N VAL A 83 6.53 12.49 5.23
CA VAL A 83 5.81 11.75 6.29
C VAL A 83 6.39 10.34 6.46
N TYR A 84 7.21 9.90 5.52
CA TYR A 84 8.03 8.70 5.61
C TYR A 84 9.51 9.07 5.69
N SER A 85 9.99 9.54 6.85
CA SER A 85 11.42 9.45 7.13
C SER A 85 11.79 7.97 7.20
N PRO A 86 12.72 7.48 6.39
CA PRO A 86 13.20 6.10 6.47
C PRO A 86 13.77 5.74 7.85
N ALA A 87 14.10 6.75 8.67
CA ALA A 87 14.59 6.57 10.04
C ALA A 87 13.49 6.24 11.05
N ASP A 88 12.24 6.69 10.81
CA ASP A 88 11.14 6.54 11.77
C ASP A 88 10.24 5.33 11.49
N ASN A 89 10.27 4.78 10.27
CA ASN A 89 9.62 3.51 9.94
C ASN A 89 10.46 2.74 8.91
N PRO A 90 11.48 1.99 9.38
CA PRO A 90 12.34 1.22 8.49
C PRO A 90 11.50 0.20 7.71
N ASP A 91 11.73 0.12 6.40
CA ASP A 91 11.07 -0.86 5.53
C ASP A 91 11.22 -2.28 6.10
N PHE A 92 10.13 -2.82 6.62
CA PHE A 92 10.13 -4.15 7.21
C PHE A 92 10.61 -5.21 6.20
N SER A 93 10.26 -5.07 4.93
CA SER A 93 10.63 -6.03 3.89
C SER A 93 12.14 -6.06 3.60
N ALA A 94 12.88 -5.01 3.98
CA ALA A 94 14.33 -4.93 3.81
C ALA A 94 15.13 -5.42 5.04
N LYS A 95 14.44 -5.76 6.15
CA LYS A 95 15.08 -6.32 7.35
C LYS A 95 15.66 -7.70 7.03
N ILE A 96 16.81 -8.01 7.64
CA ILE A 96 17.36 -9.37 7.61
C ILE A 96 16.50 -10.27 8.51
N VAL A 97 16.18 -11.45 8.04
CA VAL A 97 15.45 -12.46 8.81
C VAL A 97 16.43 -13.21 9.70
N GLU A 98 16.28 -13.06 11.01
CA GLU A 98 17.11 -13.79 11.98
C GLU A 98 16.94 -15.30 11.84
N GLY A 99 18.04 -16.03 11.78
CA GLY A 99 18.04 -17.50 11.63
C GLY A 99 17.75 -17.99 10.21
N ALA A 100 17.54 -17.10 9.22
CA ALA A 100 17.50 -17.47 7.82
C ALA A 100 18.92 -17.57 7.25
N THR A 101 19.14 -18.60 6.45
CA THR A 101 20.41 -18.89 5.78
C THR A 101 20.18 -19.13 4.30
N GLU A 102 21.25 -19.31 3.53
CA GLU A 102 21.17 -19.69 2.12
C GLU A 102 20.37 -21.00 1.91
N SER A 103 20.41 -21.92 2.90
CA SER A 103 19.64 -23.17 2.83
C SER A 103 18.12 -22.99 2.88
N ASP A 104 17.62 -21.82 3.29
CA ASP A 104 16.20 -21.45 3.30
C ASP A 104 15.72 -20.96 1.94
N ILE A 105 16.63 -20.69 0.99
CA ILE A 105 16.32 -20.30 -0.39
C ILE A 105 15.95 -21.54 -1.21
N ASP A 106 14.90 -21.41 -2.02
CA ASP A 106 14.47 -22.41 -2.99
C ASP A 106 15.00 -22.02 -4.39
N LEU A 107 15.96 -22.80 -4.88
CA LEU A 107 16.56 -22.57 -6.20
C LEU A 107 15.54 -22.71 -7.35
N LEU A 108 14.49 -23.48 -7.16
CA LEU A 108 13.39 -23.59 -8.13
C LEU A 108 12.62 -22.27 -8.24
N GLU A 109 12.39 -21.61 -7.11
CA GLU A 109 11.72 -20.31 -7.09
C GLU A 109 12.64 -19.21 -7.69
N VAL A 110 13.97 -19.27 -7.45
CA VAL A 110 14.93 -18.39 -8.12
C VAL A 110 14.87 -18.56 -9.64
N TYR A 111 14.91 -19.81 -10.11
CA TYR A 111 14.77 -20.13 -11.53
C TYR A 111 13.43 -19.60 -12.08
N ARG A 112 12.32 -19.87 -11.38
CA ARG A 112 10.98 -19.39 -11.77
C ARG A 112 10.94 -17.86 -11.89
N LEU A 113 11.55 -17.16 -10.94
CA LEU A 113 11.62 -15.69 -10.95
C LEU A 113 12.35 -15.17 -12.20
N LYS A 114 13.50 -15.77 -12.52
CA LYS A 114 14.27 -15.45 -13.71
C LYS A 114 13.49 -15.69 -15.00
N GLU A 115 12.82 -16.83 -15.12
CA GLU A 115 11.99 -17.15 -16.29
C GLU A 115 10.80 -16.20 -16.44
N LYS A 116 10.13 -15.86 -15.35
CA LYS A 116 9.05 -14.85 -15.36
C LYS A 116 9.56 -13.49 -15.83
N LEU A 117 10.78 -13.09 -15.43
CA LEU A 117 11.39 -11.85 -15.88
C LEU A 117 11.77 -11.90 -17.37
N ARG A 118 12.32 -13.00 -17.87
CA ARG A 118 12.63 -13.18 -19.32
C ARG A 118 11.39 -13.01 -20.19
N ILE A 119 10.25 -13.57 -19.74
CA ILE A 119 8.98 -13.46 -20.47
C ILE A 119 8.47 -12.02 -20.47
N ARG A 120 8.60 -11.29 -19.35
CA ARG A 120 8.05 -9.95 -19.17
C ARG A 120 8.95 -8.84 -19.70
N ASP A 121 10.26 -9.06 -19.72
CA ASP A 121 11.30 -8.12 -20.17
C ASP A 121 12.41 -8.86 -20.89
N ALA A 122 12.17 -9.17 -22.17
CA ALA A 122 13.14 -9.88 -23.00
C ALA A 122 14.48 -9.13 -23.20
N GLY A 123 14.53 -7.83 -22.87
CA GLY A 123 15.75 -7.02 -22.95
C GLY A 123 16.56 -6.99 -21.65
N SER A 124 16.06 -7.60 -20.56
CA SER A 124 16.75 -7.60 -19.28
C SER A 124 17.90 -8.60 -19.24
N ALA A 125 19.10 -8.14 -18.86
CA ALA A 125 20.26 -9.01 -18.61
C ALA A 125 20.25 -9.65 -17.20
N LEU A 126 19.34 -9.23 -16.29
CA LEU A 126 19.30 -9.72 -14.92
C LEU A 126 19.11 -11.25 -14.82
N PRO A 127 18.24 -11.90 -15.62
CA PRO A 127 18.06 -13.35 -15.53
C PRO A 127 19.30 -14.19 -15.89
N ASP A 128 20.27 -13.60 -16.60
CA ASP A 128 21.48 -14.30 -17.04
C ASP A 128 22.61 -14.25 -16.00
N LEU A 129 22.44 -13.46 -14.94
CA LEU A 129 23.40 -13.41 -13.83
C LEU A 129 23.39 -14.72 -13.02
N ALA A 130 24.49 -15.01 -12.32
CA ALA A 130 24.51 -16.08 -11.31
C ALA A 130 23.44 -15.82 -10.24
N ASP A 131 22.89 -16.87 -9.62
CA ASP A 131 21.74 -16.77 -8.72
C ASP A 131 21.99 -15.82 -7.56
N THR A 132 23.13 -15.92 -6.88
CA THR A 132 23.51 -14.99 -5.81
C THR A 132 23.60 -13.55 -6.28
N THR A 133 24.23 -13.31 -7.44
CA THR A 133 24.33 -11.96 -8.03
C THR A 133 22.96 -11.42 -8.42
N PHE A 134 22.07 -12.25 -8.97
CA PHE A 134 20.71 -11.88 -9.30
C PHE A 134 19.93 -11.45 -8.05
N LEU A 135 19.98 -12.26 -6.97
CA LEU A 135 19.30 -11.98 -5.72
C LEU A 135 19.86 -10.75 -5.01
N ASP A 136 21.17 -10.55 -5.02
CA ASP A 136 21.84 -9.39 -4.44
C ASP A 136 21.46 -8.09 -5.18
N ASN A 137 21.43 -8.12 -6.51
CA ASN A 137 20.97 -6.97 -7.32
C ASN A 137 19.52 -6.57 -7.05
N LEU A 138 18.67 -7.52 -6.65
CA LEU A 138 17.31 -7.27 -6.22
C LEU A 138 17.20 -6.93 -4.71
N ASN A 139 18.30 -6.90 -3.98
CA ASN A 139 18.35 -6.75 -2.53
C ASN A 139 17.54 -7.82 -1.76
N LEU A 140 17.32 -8.98 -2.35
CA LEU A 140 16.65 -10.12 -1.73
C LEU A 140 17.58 -10.83 -0.74
N ILE A 141 18.87 -10.71 -0.96
CA ILE A 141 19.93 -11.12 -0.04
C ILE A 141 20.90 -9.96 0.16
N ARG A 142 21.78 -10.07 1.15
CA ARG A 142 22.95 -9.21 1.37
C ARG A 142 24.14 -10.09 1.65
N MET A 143 25.27 -9.79 1.04
CA MET A 143 26.53 -10.46 1.34
C MET A 143 27.23 -9.77 2.51
N ASP A 144 27.48 -10.50 3.57
CA ASP A 144 28.26 -10.04 4.72
C ASP A 144 29.45 -10.99 4.92
N LYS A 145 30.65 -10.57 4.50
CA LYS A 145 31.92 -11.34 4.60
C LYS A 145 31.80 -12.75 4.08
N ASP A 146 31.31 -13.19 3.14
CA ASP A 146 31.08 -14.57 2.61
C ASP A 146 29.83 -15.27 3.18
N GLU A 147 29.04 -14.63 4.05
CA GLU A 147 27.76 -15.16 4.51
C GLU A 147 26.60 -14.51 3.74
N VAL A 148 25.66 -15.33 3.31
CA VAL A 148 24.39 -14.88 2.71
C VAL A 148 23.42 -14.53 3.83
N ARG A 149 22.99 -13.27 3.86
CA ARG A 149 21.94 -12.77 4.77
C ARG A 149 20.66 -12.58 3.97
N VAL A 150 19.61 -13.32 4.33
CA VAL A 150 18.33 -13.28 3.60
C VAL A 150 17.44 -12.17 4.17
N THR A 151 16.92 -11.30 3.30
CA THR A 151 15.95 -10.26 3.71
C THR A 151 14.54 -10.85 3.82
N VAL A 152 13.62 -10.13 4.48
CA VAL A 152 12.19 -10.52 4.50
C VAL A 152 11.65 -10.64 3.07
N ALA A 153 11.93 -9.68 2.20
CA ALA A 153 11.56 -9.77 0.80
C ALA A 153 12.19 -10.99 0.13
N GLY A 154 13.47 -11.28 0.41
CA GLY A 154 14.14 -12.47 -0.12
C GLY A 154 13.43 -13.76 0.23
N LEU A 155 13.09 -13.92 1.50
CA LEU A 155 12.34 -15.10 1.94
C LEU A 155 10.94 -15.16 1.29
N LEU A 156 10.26 -14.02 1.15
CA LEU A 156 8.94 -13.94 0.53
C LEU A 156 8.95 -14.19 -0.98
N PHE A 157 10.04 -13.92 -1.68
CA PHE A 157 10.11 -14.15 -3.14
C PHE A 157 10.71 -15.50 -3.53
N VAL A 158 11.70 -15.97 -2.78
CA VAL A 158 12.46 -17.18 -3.13
C VAL A 158 12.71 -18.13 -1.97
N GLY A 159 12.01 -17.96 -0.84
CA GLY A 159 12.14 -18.86 0.30
C GLY A 159 11.40 -20.18 0.09
N LYS A 160 11.89 -21.24 0.73
CA LYS A 160 11.15 -22.49 0.84
C LYS A 160 9.87 -22.29 1.65
N ALA A 161 8.74 -22.89 1.26
CA ALA A 161 7.47 -22.75 1.97
C ALA A 161 7.59 -23.10 3.47
N ALA A 162 8.31 -24.17 3.81
CA ALA A 162 8.57 -24.55 5.21
C ALA A 162 9.38 -23.48 5.98
N SER A 163 10.31 -22.80 5.31
CA SER A 163 11.10 -21.72 5.90
C SER A 163 10.26 -20.45 6.09
N ILE A 164 9.39 -20.12 5.14
CA ILE A 164 8.42 -19.01 5.27
C ILE A 164 7.50 -19.27 6.45
N ALA A 165 6.89 -20.45 6.54
CA ALA A 165 5.99 -20.81 7.63
C ALA A 165 6.67 -20.76 9.01
N ARG A 166 7.95 -21.12 9.09
CA ARG A 166 8.73 -21.10 10.33
C ARG A 166 9.22 -19.71 10.73
N LEU A 167 9.70 -18.93 9.77
CA LEU A 167 10.43 -17.66 10.03
C LEU A 167 9.55 -16.42 9.86
N LEU A 168 8.50 -16.51 9.05
CA LEU A 168 7.52 -15.47 8.79
C LEU A 168 6.09 -16.03 8.85
N PRO A 169 5.66 -16.58 10.00
CA PRO A 169 4.35 -17.23 10.13
C PRO A 169 3.19 -16.31 9.77
N GLN A 170 3.35 -15.00 9.92
CA GLN A 170 2.37 -14.00 9.53
C GLN A 170 2.21 -13.85 8.00
N ALA A 171 3.15 -14.36 7.19
CA ALA A 171 3.09 -14.25 5.72
C ALA A 171 2.08 -15.23 5.11
N GLU A 172 0.89 -15.31 5.72
CA GLU A 172 -0.18 -16.18 5.30
C GLU A 172 -1.20 -15.47 4.41
N VAL A 173 -1.68 -16.18 3.39
CA VAL A 173 -2.80 -15.77 2.54
C VAL A 173 -3.83 -16.88 2.53
N ILE A 174 -5.08 -16.56 2.84
CA ILE A 174 -6.19 -17.49 2.90
C ILE A 174 -7.21 -17.14 1.81
N TYR A 175 -7.43 -18.08 0.90
CA TYR A 175 -8.49 -17.97 -0.10
C TYR A 175 -9.70 -18.76 0.37
N LEU A 176 -10.89 -18.14 0.31
CA LEU A 176 -12.18 -18.72 0.64
C LEU A 176 -13.13 -18.55 -0.54
N HIS A 177 -13.76 -19.64 -0.97
CA HIS A 177 -14.79 -19.60 -2.01
C HIS A 177 -16.17 -19.87 -1.40
N TYR A 178 -17.15 -19.11 -1.82
CA TYR A 178 -18.55 -19.20 -1.44
C TYR A 178 -19.40 -19.34 -2.71
N SER A 179 -20.27 -20.36 -2.77
CA SER A 179 -21.17 -20.56 -3.89
C SER A 179 -22.44 -19.72 -3.81
N ASP A 180 -22.72 -19.10 -2.67
CA ASP A 180 -23.88 -18.22 -2.44
C ASP A 180 -23.48 -16.98 -1.64
N GLU A 181 -24.08 -15.82 -1.94
CA GLU A 181 -23.81 -14.54 -1.29
C GLU A 181 -24.23 -14.49 0.18
N ALA A 182 -25.25 -15.25 0.57
CA ALA A 182 -25.78 -15.30 1.93
C ALA A 182 -25.13 -16.39 2.78
N GLN A 183 -24.24 -17.20 2.18
CA GLN A 183 -23.59 -18.31 2.86
C GLN A 183 -22.57 -17.79 3.88
N THR A 184 -22.61 -18.37 5.09
CA THR A 184 -21.63 -18.05 6.15
C THR A 184 -20.44 -19.02 6.15
N GLU A 185 -20.62 -20.24 5.66
CA GLU A 185 -19.58 -21.25 5.56
C GLU A 185 -19.02 -21.28 4.13
N TYR A 186 -17.70 -21.38 4.00
CA TYR A 186 -17.04 -21.49 2.70
C TYR A 186 -17.13 -22.93 2.15
N ASP A 187 -17.24 -23.06 0.82
CA ASP A 187 -17.22 -24.35 0.13
C ASP A 187 -15.79 -24.85 -0.10
N ASN A 188 -14.85 -23.92 -0.26
CA ASN A 188 -13.45 -24.24 -0.50
C ASN A 188 -12.53 -23.27 0.22
N ARG A 189 -11.46 -23.80 0.80
CA ARG A 189 -10.41 -23.05 1.51
C ARG A 189 -9.05 -23.46 1.02
N MET A 190 -8.14 -22.49 0.88
CA MET A 190 -6.75 -22.72 0.53
C MET A 190 -5.88 -21.78 1.36
N ASP A 191 -5.08 -22.36 2.24
CA ASP A 191 -4.12 -21.64 3.07
C ASP A 191 -2.75 -21.70 2.40
N MET A 192 -2.09 -20.55 2.25
CA MET A 192 -0.83 -20.43 1.51
C MET A 192 0.20 -19.66 2.33
N GLN A 193 1.34 -20.31 2.58
CA GLN A 193 2.55 -19.73 3.17
C GLN A 193 3.73 -20.11 2.27
N GLU A 194 3.84 -19.47 1.14
CA GLU A 194 4.79 -19.78 0.09
C GLU A 194 5.22 -18.51 -0.65
N PRO A 195 6.16 -18.57 -1.59
CA PRO A 195 6.61 -17.37 -2.30
C PRO A 195 5.49 -16.59 -2.97
N VAL A 196 5.60 -15.24 -2.91
CA VAL A 196 4.58 -14.29 -3.38
C VAL A 196 4.12 -14.58 -4.81
N ILE A 197 5.05 -14.92 -5.70
CA ILE A 197 4.70 -15.20 -7.10
C ILE A 197 3.95 -16.54 -7.23
N SER A 198 4.30 -17.54 -6.42
CA SER A 198 3.57 -18.82 -6.37
C SER A 198 2.16 -18.62 -5.83
N ILE A 199 1.98 -17.79 -4.78
CA ILE A 199 0.66 -17.40 -4.26
C ILE A 199 -0.17 -16.72 -5.35
N LEU A 200 0.43 -15.75 -6.06
CA LEU A 200 -0.25 -15.01 -7.12
C LEU A 200 -0.71 -15.92 -8.26
N ASP A 201 0.17 -16.84 -8.71
CA ASP A 201 -0.18 -17.81 -9.76
C ASP A 201 -1.34 -18.72 -9.33
N LYS A 202 -1.29 -19.27 -8.10
CA LYS A 202 -2.35 -20.14 -7.55
C LYS A 202 -3.68 -19.41 -7.37
N LEU A 203 -3.66 -18.19 -6.85
CA LEU A 203 -4.86 -17.37 -6.71
C LEU A 203 -5.46 -17.02 -8.07
N THR A 204 -4.62 -16.66 -9.04
CA THR A 204 -5.05 -16.38 -10.42
C THR A 204 -5.75 -17.59 -11.02
N GLU A 205 -5.16 -18.78 -10.92
CA GLU A 205 -5.75 -20.03 -11.42
C GLU A 205 -7.06 -20.35 -10.70
N ARG A 206 -7.09 -20.17 -9.38
CA ARG A 206 -8.29 -20.44 -8.58
C ARG A 206 -9.43 -19.47 -8.91
N ILE A 207 -9.15 -18.19 -9.06
CA ILE A 207 -10.17 -17.20 -9.45
C ILE A 207 -10.68 -17.52 -10.87
N ARG A 208 -9.80 -17.82 -11.81
CA ARG A 208 -10.19 -18.20 -13.17
C ARG A 208 -11.14 -19.41 -13.22
N THR A 209 -10.99 -20.38 -12.31
CA THR A 209 -11.86 -21.57 -12.26
C THR A 209 -13.33 -21.23 -12.04
N TYR A 210 -13.63 -20.15 -11.31
CA TYR A 210 -15.00 -19.72 -11.01
C TYR A 210 -15.41 -18.45 -11.78
N ASN A 211 -14.51 -17.89 -12.60
CA ASN A 211 -14.70 -16.64 -13.34
C ASN A 211 -15.53 -16.89 -14.60
N ARG A 212 -16.80 -16.47 -14.61
CA ARG A 212 -17.72 -16.68 -15.74
C ARG A 212 -17.51 -15.63 -16.82
N LEU A 213 -17.78 -16.03 -18.05
CA LEU A 213 -17.73 -15.17 -19.23
C LEU A 213 -19.15 -14.80 -19.66
N THR A 214 -19.43 -13.52 -19.77
CA THR A 214 -20.67 -12.97 -20.32
C THR A 214 -20.40 -12.31 -21.67
N ASN A 215 -21.21 -12.64 -22.67
CA ASN A 215 -21.10 -12.03 -23.99
C ASN A 215 -22.07 -10.87 -24.14
N VAL A 216 -21.55 -9.68 -24.44
CA VAL A 216 -22.34 -8.47 -24.73
C VAL A 216 -22.31 -8.16 -26.22
N GLN A 217 -23.46 -8.08 -26.86
CA GLN A 217 -23.56 -7.72 -28.29
C GLN A 217 -23.39 -6.20 -28.46
N VAL A 218 -22.38 -5.78 -29.21
CA VAL A 218 -22.08 -4.38 -29.54
C VAL A 218 -22.10 -4.24 -31.07
N GLY A 219 -23.19 -3.77 -31.63
CA GLY A 219 -23.36 -3.72 -33.09
C GLY A 219 -23.22 -5.11 -33.73
N LEU A 220 -22.26 -5.25 -34.64
CA LEU A 220 -21.93 -6.53 -35.29
C LEU A 220 -20.89 -7.36 -34.49
N PHE A 221 -20.30 -6.80 -33.46
CA PHE A 221 -19.28 -7.45 -32.68
C PHE A 221 -19.84 -8.02 -31.39
N ARG A 222 -19.11 -9.00 -30.82
CA ARG A 222 -19.40 -9.58 -29.53
C ARG A 222 -18.25 -9.23 -28.59
N LEU A 223 -18.58 -8.51 -27.51
CA LEU A 223 -17.61 -8.19 -26.44
C LEU A 223 -17.69 -9.26 -25.35
N GLU A 224 -16.55 -9.87 -25.04
CA GLU A 224 -16.41 -10.83 -23.98
C GLU A 224 -16.07 -10.11 -22.67
N VAL A 225 -16.92 -10.24 -21.66
CA VAL A 225 -16.74 -9.63 -20.34
C VAL A 225 -16.73 -10.73 -19.29
N TYR A 226 -15.61 -10.89 -18.61
CA TYR A 226 -15.49 -11.80 -17.47
C TYR A 226 -16.14 -11.19 -16.22
N ASP A 227 -16.61 -12.02 -15.28
CA ASP A 227 -17.10 -11.53 -13.98
C ASP A 227 -16.01 -10.67 -13.29
N PHE A 228 -14.75 -11.11 -13.34
CA PHE A 228 -13.61 -10.35 -12.85
C PHE A 228 -12.51 -10.32 -13.92
N SER A 229 -12.17 -9.14 -14.42
CA SER A 229 -11.04 -8.95 -15.32
C SER A 229 -9.74 -9.35 -14.64
N GLU A 230 -8.91 -10.13 -15.36
CA GLU A 230 -7.65 -10.62 -14.81
C GLU A 230 -6.71 -9.49 -14.38
N ALA A 231 -6.64 -8.43 -15.17
CA ALA A 231 -5.83 -7.26 -14.82
C ALA A 231 -6.28 -6.62 -13.50
N VAL A 232 -7.61 -6.59 -13.24
CA VAL A 232 -8.18 -6.02 -12.03
C VAL A 232 -7.83 -6.84 -10.79
N PHE A 233 -8.13 -8.15 -10.81
CA PHE A 233 -7.88 -8.94 -9.61
C PHE A 233 -6.39 -9.22 -9.37
N GLN A 234 -5.57 -9.33 -10.42
CA GLN A 234 -4.12 -9.44 -10.24
C GLN A 234 -3.53 -8.18 -9.60
N GLU A 235 -3.93 -7.00 -10.05
CA GLU A 235 -3.49 -5.74 -9.44
C GLU A 235 -3.95 -5.64 -7.99
N ALA A 236 -5.19 -6.01 -7.69
CA ALA A 236 -5.72 -6.04 -6.33
C ALA A 236 -4.92 -6.98 -5.41
N LEU A 237 -4.55 -8.18 -5.89
CA LEU A 237 -3.73 -9.14 -5.16
C LEU A 237 -2.30 -8.64 -4.94
N LEU A 238 -1.68 -8.07 -5.98
CA LEU A 238 -0.34 -7.48 -5.89
C LEU A 238 -0.31 -6.35 -4.86
N ASN A 239 -1.31 -5.46 -4.89
CA ASN A 239 -1.44 -4.38 -3.91
C ASN A 239 -1.62 -4.92 -2.49
N ALA A 240 -2.44 -5.95 -2.30
CA ALA A 240 -2.59 -6.59 -0.99
C ALA A 240 -1.25 -7.12 -0.48
N LEU A 241 -0.49 -7.87 -1.28
CA LEU A 241 0.78 -8.47 -0.90
C LEU A 241 1.89 -7.43 -0.68
N ALA A 242 1.91 -6.35 -1.49
CA ALA A 242 2.89 -5.27 -1.37
C ALA A 242 2.62 -4.32 -0.19
N HIS A 243 1.35 -4.13 0.19
CA HIS A 243 0.96 -3.12 1.17
C HIS A 243 0.50 -3.68 2.52
N ARG A 244 0.39 -5.02 2.70
CA ARG A 244 0.07 -5.61 4.00
C ARG A 244 1.09 -5.22 5.06
N SER A 245 0.65 -5.16 6.32
CA SER A 245 1.57 -5.14 7.45
C SER A 245 2.12 -6.55 7.69
N TYR A 246 3.43 -6.75 7.51
CA TYR A 246 4.12 -7.99 7.88
C TYR A 246 4.55 -8.00 9.36
N GLU A 247 4.24 -6.96 10.12
CA GLU A 247 4.36 -6.92 11.58
C GLU A 247 3.08 -7.43 12.27
N ASP A 248 1.97 -7.48 11.53
CA ASP A 248 0.69 -8.00 11.99
C ASP A 248 0.58 -9.50 11.71
N MET A 249 0.12 -10.28 12.70
CA MET A 249 -0.04 -11.72 12.60
C MET A 249 -1.27 -12.15 11.79
N ALA A 250 -2.18 -11.23 11.46
CA ALA A 250 -3.37 -11.54 10.69
C ALA A 250 -3.01 -11.90 9.23
N PRO A 251 -3.67 -12.92 8.63
CA PRO A 251 -3.47 -13.26 7.22
C PRO A 251 -4.15 -12.26 6.28
N VAL A 252 -3.76 -12.27 5.01
CA VAL A 252 -4.57 -11.69 3.94
C VAL A 252 -5.71 -12.64 3.61
N TYR A 253 -6.95 -12.18 3.65
CA TYR A 253 -8.10 -12.96 3.21
C TYR A 253 -8.51 -12.56 1.79
N VAL A 254 -8.72 -13.55 0.93
CA VAL A 254 -9.32 -13.40 -0.40
C VAL A 254 -10.61 -14.19 -0.41
N LYS A 255 -11.76 -13.50 -0.28
CA LYS A 255 -13.10 -14.11 -0.22
C LYS A 255 -13.77 -13.95 -1.59
N HIS A 256 -14.03 -15.05 -2.26
CA HIS A 256 -14.59 -15.10 -3.59
C HIS A 256 -16.04 -15.58 -3.55
N TYR A 257 -16.96 -14.67 -3.80
CA TYR A 257 -18.40 -14.89 -3.89
C TYR A 257 -18.84 -14.90 -5.36
N PRO A 258 -20.08 -15.32 -5.68
CA PRO A 258 -20.58 -15.34 -7.05
C PRO A 258 -20.56 -13.98 -7.75
N THR A 259 -20.74 -12.88 -7.00
CA THR A 259 -20.86 -11.53 -7.57
C THR A 259 -19.81 -10.55 -7.05
N LYS A 260 -18.91 -10.98 -6.17
CA LYS A 260 -17.85 -10.11 -5.64
C LYS A 260 -16.60 -10.88 -5.20
N ILE A 261 -15.46 -10.23 -5.28
CA ILE A 261 -14.23 -10.62 -4.57
C ILE A 261 -13.97 -9.58 -3.49
N VAL A 262 -13.74 -10.05 -2.27
CA VAL A 262 -13.37 -9.20 -1.12
C VAL A 262 -11.96 -9.57 -0.68
N ILE A 263 -11.06 -8.59 -0.68
CA ILE A 263 -9.68 -8.75 -0.20
C ILE A 263 -9.54 -7.96 1.10
N GLU A 264 -9.24 -8.64 2.19
CA GLU A 264 -9.00 -8.03 3.50
C GLU A 264 -7.51 -8.12 3.84
N ASN A 265 -6.91 -6.97 4.06
CA ASN A 265 -5.47 -6.81 4.21
C ASN A 265 -5.13 -6.22 5.59
N PRO A 266 -4.24 -6.85 6.39
CA PRO A 266 -3.80 -6.28 7.66
C PRO A 266 -2.95 -5.03 7.45
N GLY A 267 -3.16 -4.04 8.33
CA GLY A 267 -2.59 -2.69 8.27
C GLY A 267 -3.48 -1.72 7.50
N GLY A 268 -3.75 -0.54 8.09
CA GLY A 268 -4.51 0.55 7.46
C GLY A 268 -3.78 1.18 6.27
N PHE A 269 -4.35 2.18 5.65
CA PHE A 269 -3.64 2.95 4.62
C PHE A 269 -2.41 3.66 5.20
N PRO A 270 -1.29 3.74 4.45
CA PRO A 270 -0.12 4.48 4.88
C PRO A 270 -0.30 6.00 4.72
N GLY A 271 0.24 6.77 5.64
CA GLY A 271 0.22 8.23 5.58
C GLY A 271 -1.20 8.81 5.68
N ASP A 272 -1.50 9.73 4.79
CA ASP A 272 -2.79 10.42 4.67
C ASP A 272 -3.68 9.85 3.54
N ILE A 273 -3.33 8.68 3.00
CA ILE A 273 -4.17 7.97 2.03
C ILE A 273 -5.46 7.50 2.72
N ASN A 274 -6.57 7.68 2.03
CA ASN A 274 -7.90 7.23 2.44
C ASN A 274 -8.77 6.90 1.22
N GLU A 275 -9.99 6.42 1.45
CA GLU A 275 -10.92 6.01 0.41
C GLU A 275 -11.26 7.12 -0.58
N SER A 276 -11.25 8.39 -0.13
CA SER A 276 -11.63 9.53 -0.96
C SER A 276 -10.50 10.05 -1.87
N ASN A 277 -9.25 9.76 -1.51
CA ASN A 277 -8.08 10.29 -2.24
C ASN A 277 -7.20 9.23 -2.91
N ILE A 278 -7.52 7.93 -2.77
CA ILE A 278 -6.69 6.82 -3.25
C ILE A 278 -6.37 6.88 -4.76
N ILE A 279 -7.24 7.49 -5.57
CA ILE A 279 -7.05 7.67 -7.02
C ILE A 279 -6.09 8.82 -7.31
N THR A 280 -6.13 9.87 -6.50
CA THR A 280 -5.38 11.11 -6.76
C THR A 280 -4.10 11.21 -5.96
N HIS A 281 -3.98 10.38 -4.91
CA HIS A 281 -2.81 10.39 -4.06
C HIS A 281 -1.65 9.59 -4.67
N GLN A 282 -0.43 10.11 -4.50
CA GLN A 282 0.76 9.36 -4.91
C GLN A 282 0.88 8.06 -4.10
N SER A 283 1.19 6.95 -4.78
CA SER A 283 1.37 5.65 -4.12
C SER A 283 2.53 5.68 -3.13
N ILE A 284 2.25 5.27 -1.89
CA ILE A 284 3.24 5.11 -0.82
C ILE A 284 3.31 3.61 -0.46
N PRO A 285 4.34 2.88 -0.91
CA PRO A 285 4.45 1.47 -0.59
C PRO A 285 4.85 1.28 0.89
N ARG A 286 4.07 0.47 1.63
CA ARG A 286 4.42 0.06 3.00
C ARG A 286 5.71 -0.77 3.02
N ASN A 287 5.86 -1.69 2.07
CA ASN A 287 7.01 -2.56 1.92
C ASN A 287 7.76 -2.17 0.64
N LYS A 288 8.67 -1.21 0.76
CA LYS A 288 9.38 -0.62 -0.39
C LYS A 288 10.15 -1.67 -1.19
N LEU A 289 10.87 -2.58 -0.51
CA LEU A 289 11.66 -3.59 -1.20
C LEU A 289 10.78 -4.60 -1.96
N ILE A 290 9.63 -4.99 -1.40
CA ILE A 290 8.66 -5.84 -2.11
C ILE A 290 8.14 -5.10 -3.35
N ALA A 291 7.70 -3.85 -3.22
CA ALA A 291 7.19 -3.07 -4.33
C ALA A 291 8.25 -2.86 -5.43
N MET A 292 9.49 -2.55 -5.04
CA MET A 292 10.63 -2.43 -5.97
C MET A 292 10.93 -3.75 -6.69
N THR A 293 10.89 -4.87 -5.97
CA THR A 293 11.11 -6.20 -6.56
C THR A 293 10.03 -6.53 -7.58
N LEU A 294 8.74 -6.32 -7.25
CA LEU A 294 7.64 -6.50 -8.20
C LEU A 294 7.78 -5.61 -9.44
N GLN A 295 8.29 -4.39 -9.26
CA GLN A 295 8.57 -3.47 -10.36
C GLN A 295 9.74 -3.95 -11.25
N HIS A 296 10.84 -4.40 -10.65
CA HIS A 296 11.96 -5.00 -11.38
C HIS A 296 11.55 -6.23 -12.17
N LEU A 297 10.66 -7.04 -11.60
CA LEU A 297 10.07 -8.22 -12.23
C LEU A 297 8.95 -7.89 -13.23
N LYS A 298 8.65 -6.60 -13.46
CA LYS A 298 7.60 -6.12 -14.38
C LYS A 298 6.18 -6.63 -14.05
N TYR A 299 5.91 -6.88 -12.78
CA TYR A 299 4.55 -7.17 -12.31
C TYR A 299 3.74 -5.90 -12.10
N VAL A 300 4.37 -4.81 -11.68
CA VAL A 300 3.76 -3.49 -11.51
C VAL A 300 4.51 -2.43 -12.32
N GLN A 301 3.79 -1.40 -12.77
CA GLN A 301 4.38 -0.30 -13.51
C GLN A 301 4.94 0.77 -12.55
N ARG A 302 5.93 1.55 -13.02
CA ARG A 302 6.62 2.59 -12.22
C ARG A 302 5.71 3.73 -11.75
N SER A 303 4.56 3.93 -12.38
CA SER A 303 3.80 5.17 -12.29
C SER A 303 2.72 5.19 -11.21
N GLY A 304 2.59 4.14 -10.38
CA GLY A 304 1.51 4.06 -9.38
C GLY A 304 0.09 3.97 -9.99
N GLN A 305 -0.02 3.61 -11.27
CA GLN A 305 -1.28 3.57 -12.04
C GLN A 305 -2.12 2.31 -11.79
N GLY A 306 -1.71 1.44 -10.86
CA GLY A 306 -2.42 0.18 -10.62
C GLY A 306 -3.87 0.37 -10.20
N VAL A 307 -4.11 1.31 -9.27
CA VAL A 307 -5.46 1.67 -8.84
C VAL A 307 -6.26 2.24 -10.01
N ASP A 308 -5.67 3.15 -10.81
CA ASP A 308 -6.31 3.75 -11.98
C ASP A 308 -6.73 2.68 -13.00
N ILE A 309 -5.88 1.67 -13.23
CA ILE A 309 -6.16 0.54 -14.13
C ILE A 309 -7.38 -0.25 -13.63
N MET A 310 -7.47 -0.52 -12.33
CA MET A 310 -8.62 -1.23 -11.75
C MET A 310 -9.91 -0.43 -11.96
N PHE A 311 -9.90 0.87 -11.62
CA PHE A 311 -11.05 1.75 -11.79
C PHE A 311 -11.46 1.87 -13.27
N GLN A 312 -10.48 2.14 -14.15
CA GLN A 312 -10.73 2.29 -15.59
C GLN A 312 -11.30 1.01 -16.20
N SER A 313 -10.73 -0.15 -15.89
CA SER A 313 -11.20 -1.43 -16.42
C SER A 313 -12.62 -1.72 -15.97
N MET A 314 -12.94 -1.60 -14.67
CA MET A 314 -14.27 -1.89 -14.15
C MET A 314 -15.33 -0.95 -14.73
N LEU A 315 -15.05 0.36 -14.80
CA LEU A 315 -15.97 1.34 -15.40
C LEU A 315 -16.19 1.08 -16.89
N THR A 316 -15.15 0.72 -17.64
CA THR A 316 -15.25 0.37 -19.07
C THR A 316 -16.14 -0.86 -19.28
N GLU A 317 -16.09 -1.83 -18.36
CA GLU A 317 -16.91 -3.03 -18.36
C GLU A 317 -18.33 -2.82 -17.80
N GLY A 318 -18.69 -1.58 -17.45
CA GLY A 318 -20.01 -1.23 -16.88
C GLY A 318 -20.25 -1.78 -15.49
N LYS A 319 -19.20 -2.06 -14.76
CA LYS A 319 -19.23 -2.52 -13.37
C LYS A 319 -19.05 -1.36 -12.40
N PRO A 320 -19.49 -1.49 -11.14
CA PRO A 320 -19.15 -0.52 -10.09
C PRO A 320 -17.63 -0.40 -9.95
N TYR A 321 -17.16 0.79 -9.59
CA TYR A 321 -15.74 0.98 -9.29
C TYR A 321 -15.32 0.19 -8.03
N PRO A 322 -14.01 -0.07 -7.85
CA PRO A 322 -13.49 -0.73 -6.66
C PRO A 322 -13.89 0.01 -5.37
N GLU A 323 -14.50 -0.69 -4.43
CA GLU A 323 -14.92 -0.13 -3.14
C GLU A 323 -13.85 -0.40 -2.08
N TYR A 324 -13.34 0.66 -1.47
CA TYR A 324 -12.40 0.55 -0.36
C TYR A 324 -13.10 0.91 0.95
N ALA A 325 -12.75 0.19 2.01
CA ALA A 325 -13.07 0.52 3.39
C ALA A 325 -11.84 0.28 4.25
N SER A 326 -11.50 1.23 5.11
CA SER A 326 -10.31 1.13 5.94
C SER A 326 -10.58 1.38 7.41
N THR A 327 -9.70 0.82 8.22
CA THR A 327 -9.53 1.11 9.64
C THR A 327 -8.06 1.38 9.89
N PRO A 328 -7.63 1.86 11.06
CA PRO A 328 -6.21 1.97 11.36
C PRO A 328 -5.42 0.65 11.20
N ASN A 329 -6.11 -0.51 11.32
CA ASN A 329 -5.48 -1.83 11.35
C ASN A 329 -5.81 -2.71 10.13
N SER A 330 -6.63 -2.26 9.20
CA SER A 330 -6.99 -3.07 8.03
C SER A 330 -7.47 -2.23 6.84
N VAL A 331 -7.27 -2.77 5.65
CA VAL A 331 -7.91 -2.27 4.41
C VAL A 331 -8.70 -3.41 3.81
N ARG A 332 -9.95 -3.13 3.42
CA ARG A 332 -10.83 -4.03 2.68
C ARG A 332 -11.08 -3.45 1.30
N LEU A 333 -10.82 -4.25 0.27
CA LEU A 333 -11.17 -3.96 -1.12
C LEU A 333 -12.29 -4.90 -1.56
N THR A 334 -13.36 -4.35 -2.13
CA THR A 334 -14.45 -5.12 -2.74
C THR A 334 -14.51 -4.83 -4.24
N LEU A 335 -14.39 -5.88 -5.03
CA LEU A 335 -14.55 -5.87 -6.48
C LEU A 335 -15.88 -6.56 -6.82
N ARG A 336 -16.81 -5.85 -7.48
CA ARG A 336 -18.11 -6.41 -7.87
C ARG A 336 -18.12 -6.82 -9.35
N SER A 337 -18.68 -7.98 -9.64
CA SER A 337 -18.80 -8.50 -11.02
C SER A 337 -20.07 -8.05 -11.74
N THR A 338 -21.08 -7.56 -11.00
CA THR A 338 -22.38 -7.24 -11.57
C THR A 338 -22.26 -6.12 -12.59
N MET A 339 -22.58 -6.43 -13.83
CA MET A 339 -22.71 -5.44 -14.90
C MET A 339 -24.04 -4.72 -14.73
N GLU A 340 -24.01 -3.47 -14.30
CA GLU A 340 -25.21 -2.70 -13.99
C GLU A 340 -25.97 -2.27 -15.25
N ASN A 341 -25.27 -2.01 -16.36
CA ASN A 341 -25.91 -1.50 -17.57
C ASN A 341 -25.17 -1.89 -18.86
N GLN A 342 -25.71 -2.89 -19.57
CA GLN A 342 -25.17 -3.30 -20.86
C GLN A 342 -25.25 -2.21 -21.96
N SER A 343 -26.24 -1.31 -21.89
CA SER A 343 -26.36 -0.20 -22.83
C SER A 343 -25.23 0.81 -22.64
N PHE A 344 -24.77 1.00 -21.42
CA PHE A 344 -23.61 1.85 -21.12
C PHE A 344 -22.31 1.23 -21.70
N VAL A 345 -22.10 -0.07 -21.52
CA VAL A 345 -20.95 -0.78 -22.12
C VAL A 345 -20.93 -0.62 -23.64
N ARG A 346 -22.10 -0.77 -24.29
CA ARG A 346 -22.23 -0.53 -25.74
C ARG A 346 -21.87 0.90 -26.10
N PHE A 347 -22.41 1.87 -25.38
CA PHE A 347 -22.14 3.29 -25.63
C PHE A 347 -20.63 3.60 -25.52
N ILE A 348 -19.96 3.09 -24.48
CA ILE A 348 -18.51 3.24 -24.30
C ILE A 348 -17.76 2.62 -25.48
N ALA A 349 -18.06 1.35 -25.83
CA ALA A 349 -17.37 0.65 -26.90
C ALA A 349 -17.56 1.34 -28.27
N GLU A 350 -18.80 1.68 -28.64
CA GLU A 350 -19.11 2.37 -29.91
C GLU A 350 -18.49 3.76 -29.99
N THR A 351 -18.43 4.48 -28.84
CA THR A 351 -17.87 5.82 -28.82
C THR A 351 -16.34 5.78 -28.92
N GLN A 352 -15.69 4.82 -28.26
CA GLN A 352 -14.24 4.62 -28.38
C GLN A 352 -13.85 4.24 -29.81
N ASP A 353 -14.62 3.35 -30.46
CA ASP A 353 -14.40 2.97 -31.86
C ASP A 353 -14.50 4.19 -32.79
N LYS A 354 -15.57 4.99 -32.67
CA LYS A 354 -15.79 6.21 -33.46
C LYS A 354 -14.70 7.27 -33.24
N ARG A 355 -14.21 7.41 -31.99
CA ARG A 355 -13.14 8.36 -31.64
C ARG A 355 -11.75 7.83 -31.98
N SER A 356 -11.59 6.54 -32.26
CA SER A 356 -10.29 5.84 -32.36
C SER A 356 -9.38 6.12 -31.15
N LYS A 357 -9.98 6.32 -29.97
CA LYS A 357 -9.30 6.66 -28.72
C LYS A 357 -10.06 6.12 -27.52
N MET A 358 -9.35 5.50 -26.59
CA MET A 358 -9.90 5.06 -25.30
C MET A 358 -10.31 6.26 -24.44
N PHE A 359 -11.34 6.08 -23.62
CA PHE A 359 -11.67 7.05 -22.59
C PHE A 359 -10.60 7.05 -21.49
N THR A 360 -10.27 8.22 -20.98
CA THR A 360 -9.49 8.38 -19.76
C THR A 360 -10.31 8.01 -18.53
N LEU A 361 -9.67 7.73 -17.40
CA LEU A 361 -10.36 7.46 -16.13
C LEU A 361 -11.31 8.60 -15.75
N SER A 362 -10.87 9.85 -15.87
CA SER A 362 -11.70 11.03 -15.56
C SER A 362 -12.95 11.12 -16.45
N GLU A 363 -12.81 10.86 -17.76
CA GLU A 363 -13.95 10.82 -18.69
C GLU A 363 -14.94 9.72 -18.29
N LEU A 364 -14.46 8.51 -17.94
CA LEU A 364 -15.31 7.39 -17.51
C LEU A 364 -16.03 7.71 -16.19
N MET A 365 -15.35 8.31 -15.21
CA MET A 365 -15.96 8.72 -13.95
C MET A 365 -17.08 9.75 -14.16
N ILE A 366 -16.86 10.75 -15.03
CA ILE A 366 -17.89 11.74 -15.38
C ILE A 366 -19.08 11.06 -16.07
N LEU A 367 -18.83 10.17 -17.04
CA LEU A 367 -19.90 9.46 -17.76
C LEU A 367 -20.69 8.54 -16.83
N HIS A 368 -20.03 7.87 -15.89
CA HIS A 368 -20.66 7.04 -14.87
C HIS A 368 -21.54 7.89 -13.94
N TYR A 369 -21.03 9.03 -13.45
CA TYR A 369 -21.78 9.96 -12.62
C TYR A 369 -23.04 10.49 -13.33
N LEU A 370 -22.90 10.95 -14.60
CA LEU A 370 -24.03 11.45 -15.40
C LEU A 370 -25.08 10.38 -15.70
N ARG A 371 -24.69 9.11 -15.70
CA ARG A 371 -25.62 8.00 -15.87
C ARG A 371 -26.47 7.77 -14.60
N GLU A 372 -25.92 7.97 -13.43
CA GLU A 372 -26.60 7.70 -12.16
C GLU A 372 -27.51 8.84 -11.70
N HIS A 373 -27.29 10.06 -12.23
CA HIS A 373 -28.03 11.29 -11.90
C HIS A 373 -28.72 11.90 -13.13
#